data_caa542e7c538dafcb61417ee03b76639
#
_entry.id   caa542e7c538dafcb61417ee03b76639
#
_cell.length_a   1.000
_cell.length_b   1.000
_cell.length_c   1.000
_cell.angle_alpha   90.00
_cell.angle_beta   90.00
_cell.angle_gamma   90.00
#
_symmetry.space_group_name_H-M   'P 1'
#
loop_
_entity.id
_entity.type
_entity.pdbx_description
1 polymer ?
#
loop_
_entity_poly.entity_id
_entity_poly.type
_entity_poly.pdbx_seq_one_letter_code
_entity_poly.pdbx_strand_id
1 'polypeptide(L)'
;MSETQEHAQLNPAGREAKRDAILEAARKVFMEVGFGTASMDTIATEAKVSKQTVYNHFGSKEELFAAMIRYWVDQKLTVFSETAKLGKPEDTLRAMAHQFLDHGSAEQRVSMYRILMGESSRFPELGQIFYKSGPAVVRKFLADYLAEQHKRGVLHVDDPVLATEQFFGMLNGCQFKAQLGIEKLPNKQAIDAYIDHAVMIWIRALAPQKR
;
A
#
# COMPACT_ATOMS: atom_id res chain seq x y z
N MET A 1 -45.46 28.99 -2.16
CA MET A 1 -45.32 28.01 -3.26
C MET A 1 -43.94 27.43 -3.16
N SER A 2 -43.90 26.17 -2.90
CA SER A 2 -42.75 25.37 -2.47
C SER A 2 -41.78 25.14 -3.63
N GLU A 3 -40.54 25.58 -3.53
CA GLU A 3 -39.46 25.04 -4.32
C GLU A 3 -38.89 23.86 -3.56
N THR A 4 -39.24 22.75 -4.07
CA THR A 4 -38.99 21.39 -3.58
C THR A 4 -37.52 21.09 -3.58
N GLN A 5 -37.01 20.65 -2.44
CA GLN A 5 -35.74 20.03 -2.23
C GLN A 5 -35.61 18.79 -3.12
N GLU A 6 -34.94 18.94 -4.23
CA GLU A 6 -34.45 17.82 -5.04
C GLU A 6 -33.11 17.37 -4.46
N HIS A 7 -33.15 16.67 -3.31
CA HIS A 7 -32.06 15.81 -2.88
C HIS A 7 -32.01 14.64 -3.86
N ALA A 8 -31.30 14.84 -4.95
CA ALA A 8 -30.94 13.75 -5.83
C ALA A 8 -30.19 12.69 -5.01
N GLN A 9 -30.88 11.62 -4.63
CA GLN A 9 -30.27 10.39 -4.16
C GLN A 9 -29.37 9.90 -5.30
N LEU A 10 -28.08 10.25 -5.21
CA LEU A 10 -27.08 9.72 -6.12
C LEU A 10 -27.15 8.21 -6.09
N ASN A 11 -27.38 7.61 -7.26
CA ASN A 11 -27.25 6.18 -7.50
C ASN A 11 -25.92 5.70 -6.82
N PRO A 12 -25.94 4.62 -6.02
CA PRO A 12 -24.75 4.10 -5.34
C PRO A 12 -23.50 4.02 -6.23
N ALA A 13 -23.65 3.57 -7.48
CA ALA A 13 -22.57 3.53 -8.46
C ALA A 13 -21.99 4.93 -8.79
N GLY A 14 -22.81 5.96 -8.86
CA GLY A 14 -22.32 7.33 -9.10
C GLY A 14 -21.61 7.95 -7.88
N ARG A 15 -21.98 7.52 -6.66
CA ARG A 15 -21.29 7.93 -5.42
C ARG A 15 -19.91 7.26 -5.34
N GLU A 16 -19.83 5.99 -5.71
CA GLU A 16 -18.57 5.23 -5.71
C GLU A 16 -17.59 5.76 -6.75
N ALA A 17 -18.05 6.01 -7.98
CA ALA A 17 -17.23 6.62 -9.02
C ALA A 17 -16.67 8.00 -8.62
N LYS A 18 -17.46 8.83 -7.92
CA LYS A 18 -16.97 10.11 -7.38
C LYS A 18 -15.93 9.92 -6.28
N ARG A 19 -16.14 8.94 -5.40
CA ARG A 19 -15.19 8.59 -4.35
C ARG A 19 -13.84 8.19 -4.94
N ASP A 20 -13.84 7.34 -5.95
CA ASP A 20 -12.61 6.86 -6.62
C ASP A 20 -11.90 8.00 -7.36
N ALA A 21 -12.64 8.87 -8.02
CA ALA A 21 -12.09 10.07 -8.66
C ALA A 21 -11.41 11.01 -7.65
N ILE A 22 -11.99 11.18 -6.45
CA ILE A 22 -11.38 11.97 -5.38
C ILE A 22 -10.11 11.30 -4.84
N LEU A 23 -10.10 9.99 -4.66
CA LEU A 23 -8.92 9.25 -4.18
C LEU A 23 -7.75 9.35 -5.16
N GLU A 24 -8.02 9.25 -6.46
CA GLU A 24 -6.99 9.40 -7.49
C GLU A 24 -6.46 10.84 -7.60
N ALA A 25 -7.34 11.84 -7.51
CA ALA A 25 -6.95 13.24 -7.43
C ALA A 25 -6.11 13.54 -6.18
N ALA A 26 -6.51 13.01 -5.02
CA ALA A 26 -5.76 13.13 -3.78
C ALA A 26 -4.35 12.54 -3.92
N ARG A 27 -4.23 11.35 -4.55
CA ARG A 27 -2.94 10.76 -4.84
C ARG A 27 -2.05 11.72 -5.61
N LYS A 28 -2.56 12.23 -6.75
CA LYS A 28 -1.80 13.11 -7.61
C LYS A 28 -1.32 14.35 -6.87
N VAL A 29 -2.22 15.02 -6.15
CA VAL A 29 -1.91 16.24 -5.41
C VAL A 29 -0.91 15.97 -4.28
N PHE A 30 -1.12 14.93 -3.45
CA PHE A 30 -0.19 14.61 -2.36
C PHE A 30 1.20 14.25 -2.88
N MET A 31 1.29 13.56 -4.01
CA MET A 31 2.58 13.18 -4.60
C MET A 31 3.30 14.35 -5.26
N GLU A 32 2.57 15.35 -5.74
CA GLU A 32 3.13 16.52 -6.42
C GLU A 32 3.61 17.59 -5.43
N VAL A 33 2.80 17.93 -4.43
CA VAL A 33 3.07 19.08 -3.54
C VAL A 33 3.31 18.70 -2.08
N GLY A 34 3.22 17.42 -1.72
CA GLY A 34 3.33 16.91 -0.34
C GLY A 34 2.04 17.11 0.46
N PHE A 35 2.00 16.45 1.65
CA PHE A 35 0.83 16.51 2.52
C PHE A 35 0.57 17.91 3.08
N GLY A 36 1.63 18.59 3.55
CA GLY A 36 1.50 19.91 4.18
C GLY A 36 0.92 20.98 3.27
N THR A 37 1.35 21.01 2.01
CA THR A 37 0.93 22.01 1.00
C THR A 37 -0.40 21.66 0.36
N ALA A 38 -0.75 20.39 0.28
CA ALA A 38 -2.01 19.94 -0.31
C ALA A 38 -3.22 20.48 0.45
N SER A 39 -4.26 20.89 -0.29
CA SER A 39 -5.53 21.36 0.28
C SER A 39 -6.72 20.56 -0.26
N MET A 40 -7.80 20.48 0.52
CA MET A 40 -9.06 19.88 0.08
C MET A 40 -9.63 20.59 -1.16
N ASP A 41 -9.36 21.89 -1.31
CA ASP A 41 -9.80 22.69 -2.45
C ASP A 41 -9.06 22.31 -3.74
N THR A 42 -7.74 22.16 -3.65
CA THR A 42 -6.91 21.70 -4.76
C THR A 42 -7.33 20.30 -5.22
N ILE A 43 -7.59 19.41 -4.26
CA ILE A 43 -8.05 18.05 -4.55
C ILE A 43 -9.44 18.05 -5.18
N ALA A 44 -10.37 18.90 -4.70
CA ALA A 44 -11.69 19.03 -5.28
C ALA A 44 -11.63 19.50 -6.74
N THR A 45 -10.78 20.48 -7.02
CA THR A 45 -10.54 21.01 -8.38
C THR A 45 -10.00 19.91 -9.30
N GLU A 46 -8.98 19.17 -8.85
CA GLU A 46 -8.40 18.07 -9.61
C GLU A 46 -9.40 16.94 -9.87
N ALA A 47 -10.23 16.60 -8.87
CA ALA A 47 -11.28 15.59 -8.98
C ALA A 47 -12.52 16.07 -9.77
N LYS A 48 -12.58 17.33 -10.15
CA LYS A 48 -13.73 17.98 -10.83
C LYS A 48 -15.05 17.83 -10.04
N VAL A 49 -14.96 17.97 -8.73
CA VAL A 49 -16.10 17.96 -7.81
C VAL A 49 -16.12 19.23 -6.93
N SER A 50 -17.24 19.48 -6.23
CA SER A 50 -17.27 20.58 -5.27
C SER A 50 -16.46 20.25 -4.01
N LYS A 51 -15.90 21.26 -3.35
CA LYS A 51 -15.25 21.14 -2.03
C LYS A 51 -16.15 20.40 -1.02
N GLN A 52 -17.44 20.78 -0.99
CA GLN A 52 -18.42 20.12 -0.13
C GLN A 52 -18.54 18.61 -0.40
N THR A 53 -18.42 18.18 -1.66
CA THR A 53 -18.43 16.76 -2.03
C THR A 53 -17.23 16.05 -1.40
N VAL A 54 -16.03 16.62 -1.45
CA VAL A 54 -14.84 16.01 -0.84
C VAL A 54 -15.01 15.87 0.68
N TYR A 55 -15.46 16.95 1.35
CA TYR A 55 -15.71 16.90 2.80
C TYR A 55 -16.81 15.93 3.19
N ASN A 56 -17.87 15.80 2.40
CA ASN A 56 -18.94 14.83 2.65
C ASN A 56 -18.48 13.37 2.51
N HIS A 57 -17.46 13.11 1.69
CA HIS A 57 -16.91 11.76 1.53
C HIS A 57 -15.87 11.41 2.58
N PHE A 58 -15.04 12.36 3.00
CA PHE A 58 -13.82 12.06 3.75
C PHE A 58 -13.65 12.85 5.05
N GLY A 59 -14.40 13.91 5.26
CA GLY A 59 -14.37 14.71 6.50
C GLY A 59 -13.13 15.58 6.65
N SER A 60 -11.92 15.02 6.58
CA SER A 60 -10.65 15.73 6.74
C SER A 60 -9.60 15.31 5.71
N LYS A 61 -8.50 16.07 5.65
CA LYS A 61 -7.35 15.77 4.78
C LYS A 61 -6.64 14.49 5.23
N GLU A 62 -6.56 14.27 6.53
CA GLU A 62 -6.00 13.08 7.19
C GLU A 62 -6.81 11.83 6.85
N GLU A 63 -8.14 11.92 6.96
CA GLU A 63 -9.05 10.82 6.60
C GLU A 63 -9.01 10.50 5.10
N LEU A 64 -8.92 11.53 4.26
CA LEU A 64 -8.74 11.36 2.82
C LEU A 64 -7.40 10.66 2.50
N PHE A 65 -6.30 11.08 3.14
CA PHE A 65 -5.00 10.44 2.99
C PHE A 65 -5.04 8.97 3.42
N ALA A 66 -5.63 8.68 4.58
CA ALA A 66 -5.81 7.32 5.07
C ALA A 66 -6.66 6.46 4.11
N ALA A 67 -7.75 7.02 3.59
CA ALA A 67 -8.63 6.33 2.65
C ALA A 67 -7.93 6.05 1.31
N MET A 68 -7.11 6.96 0.84
CA MET A 68 -6.30 6.79 -0.37
C MET A 68 -5.30 5.63 -0.21
N ILE A 69 -4.60 5.55 0.93
CA ILE A 69 -3.67 4.44 1.19
C ILE A 69 -4.42 3.11 1.28
N ARG A 70 -5.54 3.05 2.01
CA ARG A 70 -6.37 1.84 2.11
C ARG A 70 -6.86 1.36 0.75
N TYR A 71 -7.36 2.26 -0.08
CA TYR A 71 -7.86 1.93 -1.41
C TYR A 71 -6.83 1.17 -2.26
N TRP A 72 -5.57 1.59 -2.24
CA TRP A 72 -4.52 0.91 -2.97
C TRP A 72 -4.09 -0.42 -2.36
N VAL A 73 -4.09 -0.49 -1.04
CA VAL A 73 -3.74 -1.72 -0.34
C VAL A 73 -4.80 -2.79 -0.58
N ASP A 74 -6.08 -2.42 -0.52
CA ASP A 74 -7.19 -3.37 -0.72
C ASP A 74 -7.16 -4.02 -2.12
N GLN A 75 -6.86 -3.23 -3.16
CA GLN A 75 -6.68 -3.78 -4.51
C GLN A 75 -5.55 -4.81 -4.58
N LYS A 76 -4.45 -4.57 -3.88
CA LYS A 76 -3.30 -5.49 -3.85
C LYS A 76 -3.60 -6.75 -3.03
N LEU A 77 -4.28 -6.61 -1.89
CA LEU A 77 -4.61 -7.73 -1.03
C LEU A 77 -5.57 -8.73 -1.68
N THR A 78 -6.48 -8.28 -2.53
CA THR A 78 -7.38 -9.16 -3.29
C THR A 78 -6.56 -10.15 -4.15
N VAL A 79 -5.57 -9.67 -4.88
CA VAL A 79 -4.68 -10.51 -5.70
C VAL A 79 -3.88 -11.49 -4.84
N PHE A 80 -3.37 -11.05 -3.68
CA PHE A 80 -2.65 -11.93 -2.77
C PHE A 80 -3.51 -13.06 -2.22
N SER A 81 -4.74 -12.77 -1.82
CA SER A 81 -5.63 -13.76 -1.26
C SER A 81 -5.97 -14.88 -2.26
N GLU A 82 -6.09 -14.54 -3.54
CA GLU A 82 -6.31 -15.50 -4.62
C GLU A 82 -5.07 -16.39 -4.83
N THR A 83 -3.89 -15.79 -4.92
CA THR A 83 -2.63 -16.52 -5.11
C THR A 83 -2.32 -17.43 -3.90
N ALA A 84 -2.59 -16.97 -2.68
CA ALA A 84 -2.34 -17.72 -1.46
C ALA A 84 -3.20 -18.99 -1.32
N LYS A 85 -4.36 -19.04 -2.00
CA LYS A 85 -5.25 -20.22 -1.99
C LYS A 85 -4.77 -21.36 -2.89
N LEU A 86 -4.04 -21.04 -3.95
CA LEU A 86 -3.77 -21.97 -5.06
C LEU A 86 -2.31 -22.38 -5.17
N GLY A 87 -1.37 -21.68 -4.53
CA GLY A 87 0.07 -21.82 -4.76
C GLY A 87 0.84 -22.52 -3.64
N LYS A 88 2.09 -22.89 -3.97
CA LYS A 88 3.10 -23.19 -2.97
C LYS A 88 3.49 -21.90 -2.23
N PRO A 89 3.98 -21.97 -0.98
CA PRO A 89 4.44 -20.79 -0.26
C PRO A 89 5.45 -19.94 -1.05
N GLU A 90 6.32 -20.56 -1.80
CA GLU A 90 7.28 -19.87 -2.66
C GLU A 90 6.59 -18.99 -3.72
N ASP A 91 5.56 -19.51 -4.39
CA ASP A 91 4.81 -18.77 -5.42
C ASP A 91 4.04 -17.59 -4.81
N THR A 92 3.45 -17.81 -3.64
CA THR A 92 2.76 -16.76 -2.89
C THR A 92 3.72 -15.64 -2.47
N LEU A 93 4.87 -15.98 -1.89
CA LEU A 93 5.87 -15.01 -1.48
C LEU A 93 6.46 -14.26 -2.67
N ARG A 94 6.73 -14.96 -3.78
CA ARG A 94 7.20 -14.35 -5.02
C ARG A 94 6.18 -13.33 -5.56
N ALA A 95 4.90 -13.71 -5.63
CA ALA A 95 3.84 -12.82 -6.08
C ALA A 95 3.71 -11.58 -5.17
N MET A 96 3.79 -11.75 -3.84
CA MET A 96 3.78 -10.64 -2.89
C MET A 96 5.00 -9.73 -3.06
N ALA A 97 6.19 -10.29 -3.25
CA ALA A 97 7.41 -9.53 -3.46
C ALA A 97 7.36 -8.72 -4.77
N HIS A 98 6.90 -9.34 -5.87
CA HIS A 98 6.70 -8.62 -7.14
C HIS A 98 5.72 -7.47 -6.99
N GLN A 99 4.59 -7.69 -6.34
CA GLN A 99 3.60 -6.63 -6.16
C GLN A 99 4.10 -5.53 -5.20
N PHE A 100 4.90 -5.89 -4.19
CA PHE A 100 5.54 -4.93 -3.30
C PHE A 100 6.58 -4.09 -4.03
N LEU A 101 7.40 -4.69 -4.90
CA LEU A 101 8.45 -4.04 -5.69
C LEU A 101 7.99 -3.68 -7.11
N ASP A 102 6.69 -3.73 -7.40
CA ASP A 102 6.13 -3.47 -8.72
C ASP A 102 6.76 -2.22 -9.36
N HIS A 103 7.31 -2.42 -10.55
CA HIS A 103 8.05 -1.39 -11.28
C HIS A 103 7.16 -0.20 -11.65
N GLY A 104 5.89 -0.44 -11.99
CA GLY A 104 4.93 0.61 -12.35
C GLY A 104 4.59 1.54 -11.19
N SER A 105 4.68 1.04 -9.93
CA SER A 105 4.42 1.83 -8.72
C SER A 105 5.66 2.17 -7.91
N ALA A 106 6.84 1.74 -8.33
CA ALA A 106 8.08 1.87 -7.57
C ALA A 106 8.50 3.32 -7.37
N GLU A 107 8.43 4.16 -8.41
CA GLU A 107 8.75 5.59 -8.31
C GLU A 107 7.79 6.31 -7.38
N GLN A 108 6.50 6.00 -7.46
CA GLN A 108 5.47 6.56 -6.60
C GLN A 108 5.71 6.18 -5.13
N ARG A 109 6.08 4.93 -4.88
CA ARG A 109 6.40 4.45 -3.53
C ARG A 109 7.63 5.15 -2.96
N VAL A 110 8.71 5.27 -3.74
CA VAL A 110 9.91 6.02 -3.34
C VAL A 110 9.56 7.48 -3.03
N SER A 111 8.78 8.13 -3.87
CA SER A 111 8.32 9.50 -3.65
C SER A 111 7.46 9.63 -2.39
N MET A 112 6.55 8.69 -2.16
CA MET A 112 5.74 8.65 -0.93
C MET A 112 6.61 8.54 0.33
N TYR A 113 7.61 7.65 0.34
CA TYR A 113 8.53 7.55 1.48
C TYR A 113 9.33 8.83 1.70
N ARG A 114 9.80 9.49 0.65
CA ARG A 114 10.50 10.77 0.75
C ARG A 114 9.61 11.86 1.35
N ILE A 115 8.36 11.96 0.89
CA ILE A 115 7.37 12.89 1.43
C ILE A 115 7.14 12.60 2.92
N LEU A 116 6.89 11.35 3.28
CA LEU A 116 6.66 10.97 4.68
C LEU A 116 7.86 11.30 5.57
N MET A 117 9.08 11.02 5.15
CA MET A 117 10.29 11.35 5.90
C MET A 117 10.48 12.87 6.02
N GLY A 118 10.25 13.62 4.95
CA GLY A 118 10.38 15.08 4.96
C GLY A 118 9.33 15.77 5.81
N GLU A 119 8.11 15.24 5.85
CA GLU A 119 6.98 15.82 6.57
C GLU A 119 6.86 15.31 8.02
N SER A 120 7.54 14.23 8.40
CA SER A 120 7.39 13.55 9.70
C SER A 120 7.68 14.43 10.91
N SER A 121 8.58 15.40 10.80
CA SER A 121 8.88 16.35 11.87
C SER A 121 7.76 17.38 12.06
N ARG A 122 7.05 17.72 10.99
CA ARG A 122 5.98 18.70 10.99
C ARG A 122 4.60 18.10 11.28
N PHE A 123 4.41 16.85 10.81
CA PHE A 123 3.17 16.08 10.95
C PHE A 123 3.48 14.67 11.47
N PRO A 124 3.79 14.52 12.78
CA PRO A 124 4.18 13.22 13.36
C PRO A 124 3.10 12.14 13.18
N GLU A 125 1.83 12.53 13.17
CA GLU A 125 0.68 11.64 12.96
C GLU A 125 0.62 11.05 11.54
N LEU A 126 1.20 11.71 10.54
CA LEU A 126 1.17 11.27 9.15
C LEU A 126 1.81 9.89 8.96
N GLY A 127 2.94 9.65 9.62
CA GLY A 127 3.62 8.36 9.63
C GLY A 127 2.75 7.25 10.24
N GLN A 128 2.03 7.55 11.31
CA GLN A 128 1.11 6.59 11.95
C GLN A 128 -0.09 6.29 11.05
N ILE A 129 -0.69 7.32 10.43
CA ILE A 129 -1.80 7.19 9.49
C ILE A 129 -1.36 6.30 8.32
N PHE A 130 -0.22 6.60 7.70
CA PHE A 130 0.34 5.82 6.60
C PHE A 130 0.56 4.36 7.00
N TYR A 131 1.27 4.12 8.11
CA TYR A 131 1.61 2.78 8.55
C TYR A 131 0.37 1.93 8.84
N LYS A 132 -0.59 2.46 9.60
CA LYS A 132 -1.84 1.78 9.97
C LYS A 132 -2.75 1.52 8.77
N SER A 133 -2.79 2.46 7.81
CA SER A 133 -3.68 2.36 6.63
C SER A 133 -3.14 1.46 5.52
N GLY A 134 -1.85 1.15 5.51
CA GLY A 134 -1.21 0.38 4.45
C GLY A 134 -0.26 -0.70 4.97
N PRO A 135 0.99 -0.36 5.31
CA PRO A 135 2.01 -1.34 5.66
C PRO A 135 1.60 -2.37 6.73
N ALA A 136 0.91 -1.93 7.79
CA ALA A 136 0.46 -2.83 8.85
C ALA A 136 -0.56 -3.86 8.36
N VAL A 137 -1.45 -3.48 7.44
CA VAL A 137 -2.48 -4.37 6.87
C VAL A 137 -1.82 -5.48 6.04
N VAL A 138 -0.87 -5.11 5.17
CA VAL A 138 -0.13 -6.08 4.34
C VAL A 138 0.73 -7.01 5.20
N ARG A 139 1.37 -6.48 6.24
CA ARG A 139 2.16 -7.27 7.19
C ARG A 139 1.31 -8.27 7.96
N LYS A 140 0.15 -7.82 8.44
CA LYS A 140 -0.78 -8.71 9.12
C LYS A 140 -1.22 -9.85 8.20
N PHE A 141 -1.54 -9.58 6.94
CA PHE A 141 -1.90 -10.60 5.98
C PHE A 141 -0.80 -11.66 5.82
N LEU A 142 0.46 -11.23 5.64
CA LEU A 142 1.57 -12.19 5.52
C LEU A 142 1.80 -12.98 6.81
N ALA A 143 1.74 -12.32 7.98
CA ALA A 143 1.92 -13.01 9.26
C ALA A 143 0.84 -14.08 9.49
N ASP A 144 -0.42 -13.76 9.20
CA ASP A 144 -1.54 -14.71 9.29
C ASP A 144 -1.34 -15.89 8.32
N TYR A 145 -0.91 -15.62 7.08
CA TYR A 145 -0.59 -16.65 6.09
C TYR A 145 0.53 -17.57 6.58
N LEU A 146 1.62 -17.03 7.10
CA LEU A 146 2.76 -17.79 7.61
C LEU A 146 2.38 -18.65 8.83
N ALA A 147 1.58 -18.12 9.74
CA ALA A 147 1.05 -18.86 10.87
C ALA A 147 0.23 -20.08 10.41
N GLU A 148 -0.57 -19.91 9.35
CA GLU A 148 -1.33 -21.03 8.78
C GLU A 148 -0.43 -22.06 8.10
N GLN A 149 0.62 -21.65 7.35
CA GLN A 149 1.57 -22.58 6.77
C GLN A 149 2.36 -23.36 7.83
N HIS A 150 2.69 -22.71 8.95
CA HIS A 150 3.31 -23.36 10.11
C HIS A 150 2.40 -24.44 10.71
N LYS A 151 1.12 -24.12 10.97
CA LYS A 151 0.13 -25.07 11.49
C LYS A 151 -0.04 -26.29 10.60
N ARG A 152 0.03 -26.08 9.28
CA ARG A 152 -0.06 -27.15 8.27
C ARG A 152 1.24 -27.96 8.12
N GLY A 153 2.32 -27.58 8.80
CA GLY A 153 3.63 -28.23 8.70
C GLY A 153 4.33 -28.00 7.35
N VAL A 154 3.87 -27.04 6.55
CA VAL A 154 4.47 -26.73 5.23
C VAL A 154 5.72 -25.86 5.41
N LEU A 155 5.69 -24.94 6.35
CA LEU A 155 6.83 -24.11 6.76
C LEU A 155 7.04 -24.23 8.28
N HIS A 156 8.28 -24.02 8.72
CA HIS A 156 8.62 -23.88 10.14
C HIS A 156 8.85 -22.40 10.47
N VAL A 157 7.89 -21.78 11.14
CA VAL A 157 7.88 -20.34 11.44
C VAL A 157 7.56 -20.15 12.92
N ASP A 158 8.58 -19.93 13.75
CA ASP A 158 8.41 -19.76 15.19
C ASP A 158 7.71 -18.44 15.54
N ASP A 159 8.07 -17.35 14.85
CA ASP A 159 7.48 -16.03 15.01
C ASP A 159 7.05 -15.48 13.62
N PRO A 160 5.78 -15.63 13.25
CA PRO A 160 5.25 -15.13 11.98
C PRO A 160 5.34 -13.61 11.81
N VAL A 161 5.27 -12.84 12.91
CA VAL A 161 5.36 -11.38 12.87
C VAL A 161 6.79 -10.95 12.58
N LEU A 162 7.76 -11.49 13.31
CA LEU A 162 9.18 -11.23 13.08
C LEU A 162 9.62 -11.66 11.67
N ALA A 163 9.21 -12.85 11.25
CA ALA A 163 9.49 -13.36 9.92
C ALA A 163 8.94 -12.40 8.84
N THR A 164 7.73 -11.88 9.03
CA THR A 164 7.14 -10.89 8.12
C THR A 164 7.95 -9.60 8.04
N GLU A 165 8.39 -9.05 9.18
CA GLU A 165 9.22 -7.85 9.21
C GLU A 165 10.56 -8.06 8.49
N GLN A 166 11.19 -9.22 8.69
CA GLN A 166 12.43 -9.60 8.00
C GLN A 166 12.23 -9.71 6.49
N PHE A 167 11.12 -10.31 6.03
CA PHE A 167 10.80 -10.41 4.61
C PHE A 167 10.69 -9.04 3.94
N PHE A 168 9.87 -8.15 4.49
CA PHE A 168 9.73 -6.81 3.94
C PHE A 168 11.00 -5.96 4.13
N GLY A 169 11.77 -6.20 5.19
CA GLY A 169 13.08 -5.56 5.39
C GLY A 169 14.06 -5.89 4.26
N MET A 170 14.13 -7.17 3.85
CA MET A 170 14.94 -7.59 2.70
C MET A 170 14.47 -6.89 1.41
N LEU A 171 13.17 -6.87 1.14
CA LEU A 171 12.64 -6.26 -0.07
C LEU A 171 12.87 -4.73 -0.11
N ASN A 172 12.76 -4.04 1.03
CA ASN A 172 13.05 -2.61 1.11
C ASN A 172 14.50 -2.26 0.77
N GLY A 173 15.44 -3.14 1.09
CA GLY A 173 16.87 -2.93 0.78
C GLY A 173 17.14 -2.69 -0.71
N CYS A 174 16.36 -3.29 -1.59
CA CYS A 174 16.45 -3.10 -3.04
C CYS A 174 16.24 -1.64 -3.49
N GLN A 175 15.49 -0.84 -2.73
CA GLN A 175 15.11 0.52 -3.10
C GLN A 175 15.78 1.59 -2.23
N PHE A 176 16.54 1.21 -1.22
CA PHE A 176 17.10 2.12 -0.23
C PHE A 176 17.93 3.24 -0.87
N LYS A 177 18.83 2.92 -1.80
CA LYS A 177 19.65 3.93 -2.49
C LYS A 177 18.80 4.88 -3.36
N ALA A 178 17.73 4.36 -3.98
CA ALA A 178 16.81 5.19 -4.74
C ALA A 178 16.01 6.12 -3.82
N GLN A 179 15.62 5.66 -2.63
CA GLN A 179 14.95 6.51 -1.63
C GLN A 179 15.84 7.67 -1.19
N LEU A 180 17.14 7.45 -1.07
CA LEU A 180 18.13 8.49 -0.76
C LEU A 180 18.50 9.39 -1.96
N GLY A 181 18.04 9.06 -3.16
CA GLY A 181 18.41 9.80 -4.39
C GLY A 181 19.83 9.54 -4.89
N ILE A 182 20.50 8.51 -4.38
CA ILE A 182 21.89 8.16 -4.74
C ILE A 182 21.90 7.45 -6.12
N GLU A 183 20.95 6.57 -6.35
CA GLU A 183 20.85 5.80 -7.60
C GLU A 183 19.40 5.84 -8.14
N LYS A 184 19.24 5.52 -9.42
CA LYS A 184 17.92 5.24 -9.99
C LYS A 184 17.39 3.91 -9.46
N LEU A 185 16.08 3.71 -9.54
CA LEU A 185 15.50 2.41 -9.28
C LEU A 185 16.12 1.34 -10.19
N PRO A 186 16.40 0.12 -9.66
CA PRO A 186 16.85 -0.99 -10.47
C PRO A 186 15.84 -1.28 -11.60
N ASN A 187 16.33 -1.75 -12.73
CA ASN A 187 15.46 -2.17 -13.82
C ASN A 187 14.67 -3.44 -13.44
N LYS A 188 13.66 -3.77 -14.25
CA LYS A 188 12.80 -4.94 -14.00
C LYS A 188 13.60 -6.23 -13.79
N GLN A 189 14.59 -6.51 -14.64
CA GLN A 189 15.38 -7.73 -14.56
C GLN A 189 16.18 -7.80 -13.24
N ALA A 190 16.75 -6.70 -12.78
CA ALA A 190 17.46 -6.65 -11.51
C ALA A 190 16.51 -6.82 -10.31
N ILE A 191 15.29 -6.27 -10.39
CA ILE A 191 14.25 -6.49 -9.37
C ILE A 191 13.82 -7.93 -9.35
N ASP A 192 13.56 -8.56 -10.50
CA ASP A 192 13.16 -9.97 -10.61
C ASP A 192 14.24 -10.88 -9.98
N ALA A 193 15.52 -10.68 -10.33
CA ALA A 193 16.64 -11.43 -9.77
C ALA A 193 16.78 -11.23 -8.25
N TYR A 194 16.55 -10.02 -7.76
CA TYR A 194 16.56 -9.71 -6.32
C TYR A 194 15.44 -10.46 -5.58
N ILE A 195 14.23 -10.44 -6.14
CA ILE A 195 13.08 -11.16 -5.59
C ILE A 195 13.33 -12.64 -5.52
N ASP A 196 13.80 -13.25 -6.63
CA ASP A 196 14.07 -14.69 -6.70
C ASP A 196 15.09 -15.11 -5.64
N HIS A 197 16.14 -14.32 -5.45
CA HIS A 197 17.16 -14.58 -4.45
C HIS A 197 16.62 -14.42 -3.02
N ALA A 198 15.86 -13.36 -2.75
CA ALA A 198 15.26 -13.12 -1.45
C ALA A 198 14.28 -14.23 -1.07
N VAL A 199 13.39 -14.63 -1.97
CA VAL A 199 12.42 -15.71 -1.75
C VAL A 199 13.14 -17.05 -1.55
N MET A 200 14.17 -17.35 -2.35
CA MET A 200 14.97 -18.57 -2.20
C MET A 200 15.61 -18.66 -0.81
N ILE A 201 16.28 -17.61 -0.34
CA ILE A 201 16.89 -17.58 0.99
C ILE A 201 15.82 -17.83 2.06
N TRP A 202 14.70 -17.15 1.93
CA TRP A 202 13.64 -17.15 2.94
C TRP A 202 12.94 -18.50 3.03
N ILE A 203 12.58 -19.11 1.90
CA ILE A 203 12.00 -20.46 1.85
C ILE A 203 12.96 -21.51 2.43
N ARG A 204 14.26 -21.41 2.14
CA ARG A 204 15.26 -22.33 2.73
C ARG A 204 15.36 -22.21 4.23
N ALA A 205 15.32 -20.98 4.76
CA ALA A 205 15.36 -20.73 6.20
C ALA A 205 14.14 -21.26 6.93
N LEU A 206 12.97 -21.24 6.29
CA LEU A 206 11.70 -21.70 6.86
C LEU A 206 11.30 -23.12 6.45
N ALA A 207 12.16 -23.85 5.72
CA ALA A 207 11.88 -25.23 5.37
C ALA A 207 11.73 -26.10 6.64
N PRO A 208 10.76 -27.04 6.69
CA PRO A 208 10.63 -27.96 7.80
C PRO A 208 11.93 -28.73 8.03
N GLN A 209 12.43 -28.73 9.26
CA GLN A 209 13.59 -29.55 9.60
C GLN A 209 13.19 -31.01 9.44
N LYS A 210 13.88 -31.74 8.57
CA LYS A 210 13.76 -33.22 8.52
C LYS A 210 14.22 -33.77 9.86
N ARG A 211 13.26 -34.29 10.62
CA ARG A 211 13.59 -35.13 11.78
C ARG A 211 14.26 -36.44 11.35
#